data_2f00cb1a55cdbaa860a97fd46719e30d
#
_entry.id   2f00cb1a55cdbaa860a97fd46719e30d
#
_cell.length_a   1.000
_cell.length_b   1.000
_cell.length_c   1.000
_cell.angle_alpha   90.00
_cell.angle_beta   90.00
_cell.angle_gamma   90.00
#
_symmetry.space_group_name_H-M   'P 1'
#
loop_
_entity.id
_entity.type
_entity.pdbx_description
1 polymer ?
#
loop_
_entity_poly.entity_id
_entity_poly.type
_entity_poly.pdbx_seq_one_letter_code
_entity_poly.pdbx_strand_id
1 'polypeptide(L)'
;EAPAPSRPVAPATAAPVADPRAGLRATVRAVVEAGGLDVDAEVEEDAAAVVVRLRGRDLAFFFGEDGRGDVLRATEHLLQRLYGAALQPRAVRLVAEGFQERRNEALAEEARRIAADVRRDGEPRTLAPQNAYERRVVHVALQDEPGVTTYSVGEGPGRRVTVAPRGTGAPPPETRDGQE
;
A
#
# COMPACT_ATOMS: atom_id res chain seq x y z
N GLU A 1 -20.96 46.48 6.87
CA GLU A 1 -21.78 45.61 6.01
C GLU A 1 -21.24 44.18 6.18
N ALA A 2 -22.00 43.33 6.86
CA ALA A 2 -21.60 41.94 7.16
C ALA A 2 -21.85 41.05 5.93
N PRO A 3 -20.96 40.09 5.62
CA PRO A 3 -21.18 39.19 4.50
C PRO A 3 -22.35 38.25 4.78
N ALA A 4 -23.22 38.06 3.77
CA ALA A 4 -24.37 37.20 3.85
C ALA A 4 -23.99 35.73 4.09
N PRO A 5 -24.81 34.96 4.87
CA PRO A 5 -24.51 33.57 5.12
C PRO A 5 -24.61 32.74 3.85
N SER A 6 -23.57 31.94 3.58
CA SER A 6 -23.47 31.01 2.46
C SER A 6 -24.62 29.99 2.53
N ARG A 7 -25.44 29.91 1.50
CA ARG A 7 -26.48 28.88 1.38
C ARG A 7 -25.84 27.49 1.47
N PRO A 8 -26.44 26.57 2.25
CA PRO A 8 -25.98 25.18 2.25
C PRO A 8 -26.14 24.62 0.83
N VAL A 9 -25.04 24.15 0.24
CA VAL A 9 -25.05 23.38 -1.00
C VAL A 9 -25.75 22.06 -0.68
N ALA A 10 -26.95 21.88 -1.21
CA ALA A 10 -27.65 20.61 -1.12
C ALA A 10 -26.74 19.51 -1.73
N PRO A 11 -26.66 18.30 -1.11
CA PRO A 11 -25.90 17.22 -1.71
C PRO A 11 -26.49 16.95 -3.10
N ALA A 12 -25.65 17.05 -4.13
CA ALA A 12 -26.02 16.66 -5.47
C ALA A 12 -26.47 15.19 -5.42
N THR A 13 -27.75 14.97 -5.54
CA THR A 13 -28.32 13.62 -5.70
C THR A 13 -27.80 13.12 -7.03
N ALA A 14 -26.78 12.24 -6.97
CA ALA A 14 -26.25 11.59 -8.15
C ALA A 14 -27.44 10.91 -8.85
N ALA A 15 -27.66 11.22 -10.12
CA ALA A 15 -28.67 10.54 -10.93
C ALA A 15 -28.44 9.03 -10.82
N PRO A 16 -29.51 8.20 -10.75
CA PRO A 16 -29.37 6.77 -10.66
C PRO A 16 -28.55 6.28 -11.85
N VAL A 17 -27.36 5.75 -11.60
CA VAL A 17 -26.54 5.14 -12.63
C VAL A 17 -27.29 3.91 -13.09
N ALA A 18 -27.73 3.89 -14.34
CA ALA A 18 -28.59 2.83 -14.90
C ALA A 18 -27.93 1.43 -14.82
N ASP A 19 -26.60 1.38 -14.81
CA ASP A 19 -25.81 0.19 -14.53
C ASP A 19 -24.67 0.54 -13.55
N PRO A 20 -24.74 0.10 -12.29
CA PRO A 20 -23.71 0.36 -11.28
C PRO A 20 -22.32 -0.16 -11.67
N ARG A 21 -22.24 -1.23 -12.46
CA ARG A 21 -20.97 -1.82 -12.91
C ARG A 21 -20.32 -0.97 -13.99
N ALA A 22 -21.11 -0.49 -14.95
CA ALA A 22 -20.64 0.46 -15.94
C ALA A 22 -20.14 1.75 -15.25
N GLY A 23 -20.86 2.19 -14.20
CA GLY A 23 -20.45 3.32 -13.38
C GLY A 23 -19.12 3.09 -12.65
N LEU A 24 -18.93 1.92 -12.01
CA LEU A 24 -17.64 1.53 -11.39
C LEU A 24 -16.49 1.61 -12.39
N ARG A 25 -16.67 0.96 -13.54
CA ARG A 25 -15.64 0.96 -14.60
C ARG A 25 -15.34 2.37 -15.10
N ALA A 26 -16.36 3.17 -15.34
CA ALA A 26 -16.21 4.54 -15.81
C ALA A 26 -15.49 5.43 -14.80
N THR A 27 -15.78 5.28 -13.50
CA THR A 27 -15.14 6.05 -12.43
C THR A 27 -13.65 5.68 -12.30
N VAL A 28 -13.32 4.39 -12.28
CA VAL A 28 -11.91 3.95 -12.21
C VAL A 28 -11.16 4.42 -13.45
N ARG A 29 -11.76 4.28 -14.63
CA ARG A 29 -11.18 4.76 -15.88
C ARG A 29 -10.90 6.26 -15.85
N ALA A 30 -11.83 7.06 -15.34
CA ALA A 30 -11.64 8.50 -15.20
C ALA A 30 -10.45 8.85 -14.27
N VAL A 31 -10.26 8.11 -13.17
CA VAL A 31 -9.10 8.27 -12.28
C VAL A 31 -7.80 7.93 -13.00
N VAL A 32 -7.78 6.81 -13.72
CA VAL A 32 -6.61 6.36 -14.50
C VAL A 32 -6.26 7.36 -15.60
N GLU A 33 -7.23 7.80 -16.38
CA GLU A 33 -7.05 8.77 -17.47
C GLU A 33 -6.62 10.15 -16.94
N ALA A 34 -7.22 10.62 -15.85
CA ALA A 34 -6.82 11.89 -15.22
C ALA A 34 -5.39 11.86 -14.68
N GLY A 35 -4.92 10.70 -14.22
CA GLY A 35 -3.53 10.50 -13.80
C GLY A 35 -2.55 10.21 -14.94
N GLY A 36 -3.01 10.03 -16.16
CA GLY A 36 -2.18 9.61 -17.30
C GLY A 36 -1.53 8.24 -17.11
N LEU A 37 -2.22 7.34 -16.36
CA LEU A 37 -1.67 6.05 -15.94
C LEU A 37 -1.92 4.96 -16.98
N ASP A 38 -0.94 4.08 -17.18
CA ASP A 38 -1.08 2.86 -17.96
C ASP A 38 -1.62 1.74 -17.07
N VAL A 39 -2.93 1.79 -16.82
CA VAL A 39 -3.67 0.83 -15.98
C VAL A 39 -5.01 0.51 -16.61
N ASP A 40 -5.29 -0.77 -16.78
CA ASP A 40 -6.60 -1.30 -17.16
C ASP A 40 -7.40 -1.71 -15.93
N ALA A 41 -8.73 -1.60 -16.03
CA ALA A 41 -9.66 -1.98 -14.98
C ALA A 41 -10.71 -2.95 -15.51
N GLU A 42 -10.73 -4.15 -14.95
CA GLU A 42 -11.75 -5.17 -15.21
C GLU A 42 -12.70 -5.30 -14.02
N VAL A 43 -14.00 -5.45 -14.28
CA VAL A 43 -15.01 -5.64 -13.23
C VAL A 43 -15.50 -7.06 -13.30
N GLU A 44 -15.29 -7.80 -12.22
CA GLU A 44 -15.75 -9.17 -12.03
C GLU A 44 -16.71 -9.24 -10.84
N GLU A 45 -17.50 -10.28 -10.78
CA GLU A 45 -18.42 -10.52 -9.67
C GLU A 45 -18.28 -11.93 -9.14
N ASP A 46 -18.33 -12.00 -7.82
CA ASP A 46 -18.56 -13.25 -7.11
C ASP A 46 -19.80 -13.15 -6.20
N ALA A 47 -20.07 -14.18 -5.43
CA ALA A 47 -21.21 -14.21 -4.53
C ALA A 47 -21.17 -13.14 -3.41
N ALA A 48 -19.98 -12.70 -3.03
CA ALA A 48 -19.73 -11.82 -1.88
C ALA A 48 -19.37 -10.39 -2.27
N ALA A 49 -18.76 -10.20 -3.45
CA ALA A 49 -18.19 -8.92 -3.85
C ALA A 49 -18.30 -8.64 -5.35
N VAL A 50 -18.28 -7.35 -5.68
CA VAL A 50 -17.96 -6.85 -7.02
C VAL A 50 -16.51 -6.39 -6.97
N VAL A 51 -15.64 -7.09 -7.69
CA VAL A 51 -14.19 -6.89 -7.66
C VAL A 51 -13.76 -6.11 -8.89
N VAL A 52 -13.12 -4.97 -8.67
CA VAL A 52 -12.46 -4.21 -9.72
C VAL A 52 -10.98 -4.59 -9.70
N ARG A 53 -10.52 -5.29 -10.74
CA ARG A 53 -9.12 -5.69 -10.90
C ARG A 53 -8.37 -4.66 -11.71
N LEU A 54 -7.30 -4.15 -11.14
CA LEU A 54 -6.37 -3.25 -11.81
C LEU A 54 -5.17 -4.03 -12.31
N ARG A 55 -4.83 -3.84 -13.60
CA ARG A 55 -3.64 -4.40 -14.24
C ARG A 55 -2.92 -3.31 -15.02
N GLY A 56 -1.59 -3.33 -15.06
CA GLY A 56 -0.83 -2.36 -15.84
C GLY A 56 0.55 -2.09 -15.26
N ARG A 57 1.24 -1.13 -15.87
CA ARG A 57 2.60 -0.75 -15.46
C ARG A 57 2.60 0.22 -14.28
N ASP A 58 1.60 1.09 -14.20
CA ASP A 58 1.57 2.20 -13.22
C ASP A 58 0.77 1.87 -11.95
N LEU A 59 0.65 0.58 -11.61
CA LEU A 59 -0.01 0.12 -10.38
C LEU A 59 0.63 0.70 -9.10
N ALA A 60 1.93 1.05 -9.16
CA ALA A 60 2.64 1.69 -8.06
C ALA A 60 1.94 2.95 -7.55
N PHE A 61 1.27 3.71 -8.43
CA PHE A 61 0.49 4.88 -8.07
C PHE A 61 -0.55 4.58 -6.96
N PHE A 62 -1.23 3.46 -7.05
CA PHE A 62 -2.27 3.07 -6.09
C PHE A 62 -1.71 2.67 -4.72
N PHE A 63 -0.42 2.36 -4.65
CA PHE A 63 0.25 1.96 -3.41
C PHE A 63 0.99 3.11 -2.73
N GLY A 64 1.30 4.19 -3.46
CA GLY A 64 2.10 5.30 -2.96
C GLY A 64 3.58 4.90 -2.76
N GLU A 65 4.40 5.89 -2.42
CA GLU A 65 5.85 5.69 -2.22
C GLU A 65 6.18 4.74 -1.07
N ASP A 66 5.33 4.71 -0.05
CA ASP A 66 5.50 3.86 1.12
C ASP A 66 4.92 2.44 0.97
N GLY A 67 4.33 2.13 -0.18
CA GLY A 67 3.74 0.82 -0.48
C GLY A 67 2.50 0.45 0.34
N ARG A 68 1.91 1.41 1.10
CA ARG A 68 0.78 1.13 2.01
C ARG A 68 -0.55 0.93 1.30
N GLY A 69 -0.67 1.38 0.06
CA GLY A 69 -1.90 1.28 -0.69
C GLY A 69 -2.97 2.27 -0.24
N ASP A 70 -2.58 3.45 0.20
CA ASP A 70 -3.53 4.46 0.67
C ASP A 70 -4.44 4.95 -0.45
N VAL A 71 -3.89 5.16 -1.65
CA VAL A 71 -4.69 5.53 -2.83
C VAL A 71 -5.63 4.41 -3.23
N LEU A 72 -5.18 3.14 -3.16
CA LEU A 72 -6.01 1.97 -3.45
C LEU A 72 -7.23 1.93 -2.52
N ARG A 73 -6.99 2.06 -1.20
CA ARG A 73 -8.06 2.07 -0.18
C ARG A 73 -8.98 3.26 -0.30
N ALA A 74 -8.44 4.45 -0.57
CA ALA A 74 -9.25 5.65 -0.77
C ALA A 74 -10.16 5.51 -1.99
N THR A 75 -9.63 4.95 -3.09
CA THR A 75 -10.40 4.67 -4.30
C THR A 75 -11.46 3.60 -4.04
N GLU A 76 -11.14 2.51 -3.36
CA GLU A 76 -12.12 1.48 -2.97
C GLU A 76 -13.25 2.09 -2.13
N HIS A 77 -12.90 2.91 -1.13
CA HIS A 77 -13.88 3.58 -0.29
C HIS A 77 -14.79 4.51 -1.09
N LEU A 78 -14.24 5.28 -2.02
CA LEU A 78 -15.00 6.14 -2.92
C LEU A 78 -15.99 5.33 -3.75
N LEU A 79 -15.54 4.23 -4.36
CA LEU A 79 -16.40 3.34 -5.16
C LEU A 79 -17.50 2.71 -4.32
N GLN A 80 -17.20 2.27 -3.10
CA GLN A 80 -18.18 1.75 -2.16
C GLN A 80 -19.23 2.81 -1.77
N ARG A 81 -18.83 4.07 -1.60
CA ARG A 81 -19.75 5.18 -1.30
C ARG A 81 -20.65 5.53 -2.48
N LEU A 82 -20.15 5.49 -3.69
CA LEU A 82 -20.90 5.85 -4.91
C LEU A 82 -21.86 4.74 -5.36
N TYR A 83 -21.43 3.49 -5.26
CA TYR A 83 -22.14 2.36 -5.89
C TYR A 83 -22.60 1.27 -4.91
N GLY A 84 -22.06 1.24 -3.69
CA GLY A 84 -22.31 0.16 -2.75
C GLY A 84 -23.80 -0.05 -2.42
N ALA A 85 -24.59 1.02 -2.32
CA ALA A 85 -26.03 0.90 -2.07
C ALA A 85 -26.76 0.19 -3.20
N ALA A 86 -26.37 0.43 -4.46
CA ALA A 86 -26.98 -0.20 -5.64
C ALA A 86 -26.49 -1.64 -5.89
N LEU A 87 -25.36 -2.03 -5.25
CA LEU A 87 -24.74 -3.35 -5.41
C LEU A 87 -25.01 -4.31 -4.24
N GLN A 88 -25.73 -3.85 -3.21
CA GLN A 88 -26.04 -4.71 -2.05
C GLN A 88 -26.69 -6.04 -2.47
N PRO A 89 -26.38 -7.15 -1.75
CA PRO A 89 -25.59 -7.23 -0.52
C PRO A 89 -24.07 -7.31 -0.74
N ARG A 90 -23.59 -7.18 -1.98
CA ARG A 90 -22.17 -7.34 -2.34
C ARG A 90 -21.37 -6.09 -2.01
N ALA A 91 -20.17 -6.29 -1.47
CA ALA A 91 -19.21 -5.21 -1.25
C ALA A 91 -18.42 -4.91 -2.53
N VAL A 92 -17.99 -3.66 -2.70
CA VAL A 92 -17.04 -3.28 -3.76
C VAL A 92 -15.63 -3.52 -3.24
N ARG A 93 -14.80 -4.21 -4.02
CA ARG A 93 -13.38 -4.45 -3.72
C ARG A 93 -12.52 -3.96 -4.89
N LEU A 94 -11.39 -3.35 -4.57
CA LEU A 94 -10.41 -2.92 -5.55
C LEU A 94 -9.11 -3.70 -5.34
N VAL A 95 -8.66 -4.43 -6.37
CA VAL A 95 -7.48 -5.31 -6.30
C VAL A 95 -6.50 -4.93 -7.40
N ALA A 96 -5.26 -4.67 -7.03
CA ALA A 96 -4.16 -4.47 -7.99
C ALA A 96 -3.39 -5.79 -8.15
N GLU A 97 -3.60 -6.45 -9.27
CA GLU A 97 -3.12 -7.81 -9.51
C GLU A 97 -1.61 -7.87 -9.70
N GLY A 98 -0.97 -8.81 -9.00
CA GLY A 98 0.47 -9.06 -9.10
C GLY A 98 1.38 -7.95 -8.56
N PHE A 99 0.82 -6.85 -8.05
CA PHE A 99 1.65 -5.77 -7.50
C PHE A 99 2.34 -6.18 -6.20
N GLN A 100 1.58 -6.78 -5.29
CA GLN A 100 2.11 -7.16 -3.97
C GLN A 100 3.20 -8.23 -4.10
N GLU A 101 3.00 -9.18 -4.99
CA GLU A 101 3.96 -10.24 -5.28
C GLU A 101 5.26 -9.66 -5.83
N ARG A 102 5.19 -8.81 -6.85
CA ARG A 102 6.37 -8.13 -7.42
C ARG A 102 7.07 -7.24 -6.39
N ARG A 103 6.32 -6.55 -5.56
CA ARG A 103 6.87 -5.71 -4.48
C ARG A 103 7.60 -6.55 -3.45
N ASN A 104 7.01 -7.70 -3.05
CA ASN A 104 7.62 -8.63 -2.11
C ASN A 104 8.90 -9.24 -2.67
N GLU A 105 8.90 -9.65 -3.94
CA GLU A 105 10.09 -10.16 -4.64
C GLU A 105 11.21 -9.12 -4.67
N ALA A 106 10.90 -7.89 -5.06
CA ALA A 106 11.87 -6.80 -5.11
C ALA A 106 12.50 -6.51 -3.73
N LEU A 107 11.68 -6.48 -2.67
CA LEU A 107 12.15 -6.31 -1.29
C LEU A 107 13.02 -7.47 -0.84
N ALA A 108 12.66 -8.70 -1.16
CA ALA A 108 13.44 -9.88 -0.82
C ALA A 108 14.78 -9.90 -1.55
N GLU A 109 14.82 -9.51 -2.81
CA GLU A 109 16.07 -9.39 -3.59
C GLU A 109 16.98 -8.28 -3.06
N GLU A 110 16.42 -7.11 -2.74
CA GLU A 110 17.17 -6.01 -2.11
C GLU A 110 17.76 -6.46 -0.78
N ALA A 111 16.98 -7.12 0.05
CA ALA A 111 17.43 -7.65 1.34
C ALA A 111 18.59 -8.64 1.19
N ARG A 112 18.50 -9.58 0.23
CA ARG A 112 19.59 -10.55 -0.04
C ARG A 112 20.87 -9.88 -0.54
N ARG A 113 20.76 -8.85 -1.39
CA ARG A 113 21.94 -8.06 -1.82
C ARG A 113 22.60 -7.39 -0.62
N ILE A 114 21.81 -6.74 0.24
CA ILE A 114 22.31 -6.11 1.47
C ILE A 114 22.96 -7.15 2.38
N ALA A 115 22.37 -8.32 2.56
CA ALA A 115 22.94 -9.39 3.36
C ALA A 115 24.29 -9.89 2.81
N ALA A 116 24.44 -9.97 1.49
CA ALA A 116 25.70 -10.32 0.85
C ALA A 116 26.78 -9.24 1.12
N ASP A 117 26.43 -7.97 1.06
CA ASP A 117 27.33 -6.87 1.38
C ASP A 117 27.76 -6.89 2.85
N VAL A 118 26.80 -7.04 3.78
CA VAL A 118 27.06 -7.16 5.22
C VAL A 118 27.98 -8.33 5.54
N ARG A 119 27.83 -9.47 4.87
CA ARG A 119 28.76 -10.60 5.04
C ARG A 119 30.17 -10.32 4.55
N ARG A 120 30.32 -9.52 3.48
CA ARG A 120 31.60 -9.20 2.88
C ARG A 120 32.39 -8.21 3.69
N ASP A 121 31.74 -7.14 4.19
CA ASP A 121 32.42 -6.02 4.86
C ASP A 121 32.21 -6.00 6.38
N GLY A 122 31.26 -6.75 6.91
CA GLY A 122 30.97 -6.84 8.33
C GLY A 122 30.20 -5.62 8.89
N GLU A 123 29.78 -4.70 8.04
CA GLU A 123 29.10 -3.48 8.48
C GLU A 123 27.59 -3.60 8.42
N PRO A 124 26.84 -3.25 9.49
CA PRO A 124 25.38 -3.22 9.47
C PRO A 124 24.83 -2.23 8.45
N ARG A 125 23.76 -2.61 7.76
CA ARG A 125 23.08 -1.77 6.77
C ARG A 125 21.60 -1.71 7.05
N THR A 126 21.03 -0.51 6.88
CA THR A 126 19.63 -0.24 7.16
C THR A 126 18.89 0.05 5.85
N LEU A 127 17.76 -0.62 5.63
CA LEU A 127 16.91 -0.40 4.47
C LEU A 127 16.11 0.92 4.61
N ALA A 128 15.47 1.34 3.52
CA ALA A 128 14.50 2.44 3.55
C ALA A 128 13.35 2.15 4.54
N PRO A 129 12.61 3.16 5.01
CA PRO A 129 11.44 2.96 5.86
C PRO A 129 10.41 2.02 5.22
N GLN A 130 9.85 1.10 6.03
CA GLN A 130 8.92 0.07 5.56
C GLN A 130 7.71 -0.02 6.49
N ASN A 131 6.56 -0.38 5.92
CA ASN A 131 5.40 -0.74 6.72
C ASN A 131 5.60 -2.10 7.45
N ALA A 132 4.72 -2.44 8.38
CA ALA A 132 4.85 -3.65 9.21
C ALA A 132 4.89 -4.95 8.38
N TYR A 133 4.11 -5.00 7.31
CA TYR A 133 4.07 -6.14 6.40
C TYR A 133 5.39 -6.28 5.62
N GLU A 134 5.89 -5.20 5.04
CA GLU A 134 7.16 -5.19 4.28
C GLU A 134 8.35 -5.58 5.16
N ARG A 135 8.41 -5.07 6.41
CA ARG A 135 9.45 -5.51 7.35
C ARG A 135 9.40 -7.02 7.61
N ARG A 136 8.20 -7.60 7.71
CA ARG A 136 8.04 -9.05 7.83
C ARG A 136 8.57 -9.79 6.60
N VAL A 137 8.31 -9.27 5.39
CA VAL A 137 8.84 -9.85 4.14
C VAL A 137 10.37 -9.89 4.19
N VAL A 138 11.03 -8.79 4.59
CA VAL A 138 12.50 -8.73 4.73
C VAL A 138 13.01 -9.72 5.78
N HIS A 139 12.37 -9.77 6.96
CA HIS A 139 12.77 -10.71 8.02
C HIS A 139 12.66 -12.17 7.56
N VAL A 140 11.55 -12.52 6.89
CA VAL A 140 11.34 -13.88 6.35
C VAL A 140 12.34 -14.20 5.24
N ALA A 141 12.60 -13.25 4.33
CA ALA A 141 13.55 -13.45 3.24
C ALA A 141 14.99 -13.73 3.71
N LEU A 142 15.36 -13.26 4.92
CA LEU A 142 16.69 -13.42 5.50
C LEU A 142 16.74 -14.36 6.72
N GLN A 143 15.63 -15.01 7.07
CA GLN A 143 15.54 -15.87 8.26
C GLN A 143 16.59 -16.98 8.26
N ASP A 144 16.79 -17.61 7.10
CA ASP A 144 17.72 -18.73 6.92
C ASP A 144 19.05 -18.31 6.30
N GLU A 145 19.27 -16.99 6.13
CA GLU A 145 20.49 -16.47 5.52
C GLU A 145 21.67 -16.58 6.50
N PRO A 146 22.75 -17.33 6.14
CA PRO A 146 23.86 -17.54 7.06
C PRO A 146 24.68 -16.25 7.24
N GLY A 147 25.20 -16.07 8.46
CA GLY A 147 26.14 -14.98 8.78
C GLY A 147 25.50 -13.62 9.03
N VAL A 148 24.20 -13.47 8.86
CA VAL A 148 23.48 -12.23 9.14
C VAL A 148 22.33 -12.42 10.13
N THR A 149 21.90 -11.32 10.72
CA THR A 149 20.69 -11.20 11.54
C THR A 149 19.95 -9.93 11.17
N THR A 150 18.64 -9.88 11.46
CA THR A 150 17.81 -8.74 11.14
C THR A 150 17.04 -8.25 12.36
N TYR A 151 16.93 -6.94 12.54
CA TYR A 151 16.10 -6.30 13.55
C TYR A 151 15.49 -5.01 13.02
N SER A 152 14.38 -4.57 13.63
CA SER A 152 13.73 -3.31 13.24
C SER A 152 14.13 -2.19 14.17
N VAL A 153 14.48 -1.01 13.61
CA VAL A 153 14.81 0.22 14.33
C VAL A 153 13.87 1.35 13.98
N GLY A 154 13.76 2.34 14.87
CA GLY A 154 12.88 3.50 14.71
C GLY A 154 11.42 3.20 15.05
N GLU A 155 10.58 4.24 15.02
CA GLU A 155 9.16 4.20 15.37
C GLU A 155 8.28 4.74 14.24
N GLY A 156 6.98 4.41 14.30
CA GLY A 156 5.97 4.93 13.39
C GLY A 156 6.29 4.71 11.91
N PRO A 157 6.05 5.72 11.06
CA PRO A 157 6.29 5.63 9.61
C PRO A 157 7.77 5.51 9.22
N GLY A 158 8.68 5.97 10.09
CA GLY A 158 10.14 5.89 9.87
C GLY A 158 10.77 4.55 10.25
N ARG A 159 9.99 3.60 10.75
CA ARG A 159 10.51 2.29 11.19
C ARG A 159 11.02 1.47 10.01
N ARG A 160 12.22 0.86 10.18
CA ARG A 160 12.96 0.18 9.12
C ARG A 160 13.69 -1.05 9.62
N VAL A 161 14.08 -1.94 8.71
CA VAL A 161 14.88 -3.13 9.04
C VAL A 161 16.35 -2.81 8.87
N THR A 162 17.16 -3.24 9.84
CA THR A 162 18.63 -3.29 9.75
C THR A 162 19.07 -4.74 9.60
N VAL A 163 19.97 -4.98 8.68
CA VAL A 163 20.69 -6.24 8.49
C VAL A 163 22.08 -6.07 9.10
N ALA A 164 22.48 -6.97 9.99
CA ALA A 164 23.76 -6.92 10.69
C ALA A 164 24.48 -8.27 10.66
N PRO A 165 25.80 -8.31 10.86
CA PRO A 165 26.51 -9.59 11.02
C PRO A 165 25.95 -10.37 12.21
N ARG A 166 25.84 -11.69 12.07
CA ARG A 166 25.40 -12.55 13.17
C ARG A 166 26.44 -12.54 14.29
N GLY A 167 26.02 -12.21 15.51
CA GLY A 167 26.92 -12.07 16.66
C GLY A 167 27.19 -10.62 17.09
N THR A 168 26.91 -9.64 16.24
CA THR A 168 26.75 -8.25 16.69
C THR A 168 25.31 -8.15 17.18
N GLY A 169 25.12 -8.15 18.50
CA GLY A 169 23.75 -8.09 19.10
C GLY A 169 22.94 -6.95 18.49
N ALA A 170 21.62 -7.13 18.40
CA ALA A 170 20.73 -6.00 18.15
C ALA A 170 21.10 -4.87 19.11
N PRO A 171 21.24 -3.60 18.67
CA PRO A 171 21.41 -2.52 19.62
C PRO A 171 20.29 -2.62 20.65
N PRO A 172 20.55 -2.33 21.94
CA PRO A 172 19.52 -2.30 22.95
C PRO A 172 18.41 -1.38 22.44
N PRO A 173 17.12 -1.71 22.71
CA PRO A 173 16.03 -0.81 22.37
C PRO A 173 16.40 0.57 22.90
N GLU A 174 16.34 1.59 22.03
CA GLU A 174 16.58 2.97 22.45
C GLU A 174 15.70 3.24 23.66
N THR A 175 16.31 3.32 24.83
CA THR A 175 15.66 3.75 26.05
C THR A 175 15.15 5.15 25.77
N ARG A 176 13.83 5.33 25.86
CA ARG A 176 13.25 6.66 25.97
C ARG A 176 13.94 7.34 27.17
N ASP A 177 14.94 8.16 26.87
CA ASP A 177 15.40 9.10 27.87
C ASP A 177 14.23 10.04 28.16
N GLY A 178 13.80 9.96 29.41
CA GLY A 178 12.70 10.73 29.93
C GLY A 178 12.93 12.22 29.71
N GLN A 179 11.95 12.86 29.17
CA GLN A 179 11.76 14.29 29.44
C GLN A 179 11.07 14.40 30.80
N GLU A 180 11.88 14.84 31.77
CA GLU A 180 11.38 15.55 32.94
C GLU A 180 10.81 16.91 32.52
#